data_d2e9b8e06b096cb7280dfe33cf4a8e11
#
_entry.id   d2e9b8e06b096cb7280dfe33cf4a8e11
#
_cell.length_a   1.000
_cell.length_b   1.000
_cell.length_c   1.000
_cell.angle_alpha   90.00
_cell.angle_beta   90.00
_cell.angle_gamma   90.00
#
_symmetry.space_group_name_H-M   'P 1'
#
loop_
_entity.id
_entity.type
_entity.pdbx_description
1 polymer ?
#
loop_
_entity_poly.entity_id
_entity_poly.type
_entity_poly.pdbx_seq_one_letter_code
_entity_poly.pdbx_strand_id
1 'polypeptide(L)'
;VTRRAVENTWMTASNPKKNSAGSEQKAMVRAPPGWSFVGADVDSQELWIASLLGDSWFGEHGATAMGWMTLQGSRHDSTDLHSRTAAILGMKRDDAKIFTYGRIYGAGMKYAASLLTKFNP
;
A
#
# COMPACT_ATOMS: atom_id res chain seq x y z
N VAL A 1 16.65 -7.16 -5.59
CA VAL A 1 16.28 -8.29 -4.71
C VAL A 1 15.17 -7.81 -3.79
N THR A 2 14.02 -8.44 -3.82
CA THR A 2 12.85 -8.03 -3.02
C THR A 2 12.98 -8.38 -1.53
N ARG A 3 13.88 -9.30 -1.18
CA ARG A 3 14.04 -9.87 0.17
C ARG A 3 12.75 -10.42 0.78
N ARG A 4 11.80 -10.79 -0.08
CA ARG A 4 10.57 -11.48 0.32
C ARG A 4 10.79 -12.97 0.24
N ALA A 5 10.26 -13.72 1.22
CA ALA A 5 10.26 -15.17 1.15
C ALA A 5 9.49 -15.62 -0.09
N VAL A 6 10.08 -16.54 -0.85
CA VAL A 6 9.46 -17.14 -2.03
C VAL A 6 9.46 -18.64 -1.84
N GLU A 7 8.28 -19.23 -1.92
CA GLU A 7 8.08 -20.66 -1.87
C GLU A 7 7.70 -21.17 -3.27
N ASN A 8 8.54 -22.01 -3.86
CA ASN A 8 8.37 -22.44 -5.25
C ASN A 8 7.22 -23.43 -5.44
N THR A 9 6.77 -24.09 -4.38
CA THR A 9 5.70 -25.09 -4.41
C THR A 9 4.32 -24.50 -4.17
N TRP A 10 4.23 -23.24 -3.75
CA TRP A 10 2.98 -22.55 -3.45
C TRP A 10 2.66 -21.52 -4.52
N MET A 11 1.43 -21.54 -4.97
CA MET A 11 0.91 -20.45 -5.80
C MET A 11 0.72 -19.20 -4.94
N THR A 12 0.97 -18.03 -5.49
CA THR A 12 0.71 -16.76 -4.82
C THR A 12 -0.78 -16.61 -4.57
N ALA A 13 -1.20 -16.76 -3.32
CA ALA A 13 -2.59 -16.56 -2.92
C ALA A 13 -2.87 -15.06 -2.77
N SER A 14 -3.62 -14.49 -3.70
CA SER A 14 -4.06 -13.10 -3.63
C SER A 14 -5.30 -12.94 -2.75
N ASN A 15 -5.59 -11.70 -2.33
CA ASN A 15 -6.84 -11.41 -1.63
C ASN A 15 -8.05 -11.70 -2.52
N PRO A 16 -9.18 -12.19 -1.95
CA PRO A 16 -10.38 -12.49 -2.71
C PRO A 16 -10.86 -11.28 -3.52
N LYS A 17 -11.17 -11.52 -4.77
CA LYS A 17 -11.81 -10.52 -5.65
C LYS A 17 -13.15 -11.06 -6.07
N LYS A 18 -14.20 -10.24 -6.01
CA LYS A 18 -15.52 -10.62 -6.55
C LYS A 18 -15.36 -11.00 -8.02
N ASN A 19 -15.95 -12.11 -8.42
CA ASN A 19 -15.96 -12.63 -9.80
C ASN A 19 -14.60 -13.01 -10.37
N SER A 20 -13.62 -13.37 -9.54
CA SER A 20 -12.33 -13.88 -9.99
C SER A 20 -12.17 -15.33 -9.57
N ALA A 21 -12.15 -16.24 -10.56
CA ALA A 21 -11.88 -17.65 -10.31
C ALA A 21 -10.49 -17.82 -9.66
N GLY A 22 -10.38 -18.72 -8.68
CA GLY A 22 -9.13 -18.99 -7.96
C GLY A 22 -8.77 -17.96 -6.87
N SER A 23 -9.57 -16.91 -6.66
CA SER A 23 -9.32 -15.95 -5.57
C SER A 23 -9.58 -16.53 -4.17
N GLU A 24 -10.19 -17.70 -4.08
CA GLU A 24 -10.54 -18.37 -2.83
C GLU A 24 -9.42 -19.24 -2.25
N GLN A 25 -8.31 -19.40 -2.96
CA GLN A 25 -7.19 -20.26 -2.53
C GLN A 25 -6.70 -19.93 -1.12
N LYS A 26 -6.68 -18.65 -0.77
CA LYS A 26 -6.26 -18.20 0.56
C LYS A 26 -7.17 -18.74 1.67
N ALA A 27 -8.46 -18.86 1.42
CA ALA A 27 -9.44 -19.41 2.35
C ALA A 27 -9.35 -20.95 2.50
N MET A 28 -8.68 -21.63 1.58
CA MET A 28 -8.48 -23.08 1.62
C MET A 28 -7.39 -23.48 2.60
N VAL A 29 -6.48 -22.57 2.94
CA VAL A 29 -5.40 -22.81 3.91
C VAL A 29 -5.98 -22.69 5.32
N ARG A 30 -5.98 -23.80 6.06
CA ARG A 30 -6.55 -23.87 7.41
C ARG A 30 -5.52 -24.43 8.39
N ALA A 31 -5.55 -23.94 9.62
CA ALA A 31 -4.80 -24.54 10.70
C ALA A 31 -5.41 -25.91 11.08
N PRO A 32 -4.61 -26.91 11.51
CA PRO A 32 -5.13 -28.16 12.04
C PRO A 32 -6.05 -27.93 13.25
N PRO A 33 -6.90 -28.91 13.60
CA PRO A 33 -7.73 -28.83 14.79
C PRO A 33 -6.91 -28.52 16.06
N GLY A 34 -7.34 -27.55 16.85
CA GLY A 34 -6.64 -27.09 18.05
C GLY A 34 -5.48 -26.10 17.80
N TRP A 35 -5.21 -25.75 16.55
CA TRP A 35 -4.19 -24.77 16.16
C TRP A 35 -4.84 -23.53 15.55
N SER A 36 -4.11 -22.43 15.58
CA SER A 36 -4.53 -21.18 14.92
C SER A 36 -3.36 -20.56 14.18
N PHE A 37 -3.64 -19.92 13.04
CA PHE A 37 -2.67 -19.02 12.42
C PHE A 37 -2.61 -17.72 13.20
N VAL A 38 -1.40 -17.29 13.53
CA VAL A 38 -1.15 -15.95 14.05
C VAL A 38 -0.37 -15.18 13.00
N GLY A 39 -0.93 -14.06 12.54
CA GLY A 39 -0.30 -13.20 11.54
C GLY A 39 -0.27 -11.76 12.00
N ALA A 40 0.80 -11.06 11.66
CA ALA A 40 0.92 -9.62 11.83
C ALA A 40 1.49 -9.03 10.55
N ASP A 41 0.93 -7.90 10.14
CA ASP A 41 1.39 -7.13 8.99
C ASP A 41 1.55 -5.67 9.39
N VAL A 42 2.55 -4.99 8.84
CA VAL A 42 2.79 -3.58 9.13
C VAL A 42 1.99 -2.73 8.16
N ASP A 43 1.08 -1.93 8.67
CA ASP A 43 0.30 -1.02 7.86
C ASP A 43 1.19 -0.01 7.13
N SER A 44 1.11 -0.04 5.80
CA SER A 44 1.83 0.92 4.94
C SER A 44 3.32 1.04 5.24
N GLN A 45 4.00 -0.06 5.47
CA GLN A 45 5.41 -0.11 5.91
C GLN A 45 6.33 0.76 5.06
N GLU A 46 6.20 0.68 3.74
CA GLU A 46 7.06 1.42 2.81
C GLU A 46 6.85 2.94 2.90
N LEU A 47 5.61 3.36 3.08
CA LEU A 47 5.26 4.78 3.29
C LEU A 47 5.82 5.30 4.60
N TRP A 48 5.70 4.50 5.65
CA TRP A 48 6.24 4.84 6.96
C TRP A 48 7.76 4.99 6.93
N ILE A 49 8.47 4.05 6.30
CA ILE A 49 9.93 4.13 6.14
C ILE A 49 10.32 5.35 5.30
N ALA A 50 9.64 5.60 4.18
CA ALA A 50 9.93 6.75 3.33
C ALA A 50 9.68 8.08 4.05
N SER A 51 8.63 8.16 4.87
CA SER A 51 8.34 9.35 5.67
C SER A 51 9.40 9.59 6.73
N LEU A 52 9.83 8.55 7.45
CA LEU A 52 10.92 8.63 8.43
C LEU A 52 12.22 9.13 7.79
N LEU A 53 12.59 8.58 6.64
CA LEU A 53 13.79 9.01 5.91
C LEU A 53 13.70 10.48 5.49
N GLY A 54 12.53 10.93 5.00
CA GLY A 54 12.31 12.33 4.67
C GLY A 54 12.37 13.24 5.88
N ASP A 55 11.73 12.86 6.97
CA ASP A 55 11.66 13.62 8.21
C ASP A 55 13.03 13.69 8.93
N SER A 56 13.89 12.68 8.74
CA SER A 56 15.21 12.64 9.36
C SER A 56 16.09 13.84 9.02
N TRP A 57 15.88 14.46 7.88
CA TRP A 57 16.57 15.69 7.48
C TRP A 57 16.19 16.90 8.34
N PHE A 58 15.02 16.85 8.97
CA PHE A 58 14.51 17.90 9.85
C PHE A 58 14.65 17.56 11.35
N GLY A 59 15.12 16.34 11.64
CA GLY A 59 15.37 15.88 13.01
C GLY A 59 14.11 15.49 13.80
N GLU A 60 12.92 15.55 13.20
CA GLU A 60 11.65 15.27 13.88
C GLU A 60 10.71 14.51 12.96
N HIS A 61 10.11 13.42 13.48
CA HIS A 61 9.08 12.67 12.74
C HIS A 61 7.76 13.46 12.69
N GLY A 62 7.21 13.58 11.49
CA GLY A 62 6.04 14.43 11.22
C GLY A 62 6.39 15.84 10.72
N ALA A 63 7.68 16.16 10.60
CA ALA A 63 8.13 17.48 10.11
C ALA A 63 7.79 17.73 8.64
N THR A 64 7.67 16.68 7.82
CA THR A 64 7.20 16.80 6.44
C THR A 64 5.70 16.53 6.34
N ALA A 65 5.05 17.08 5.30
CA ALA A 65 3.63 16.79 5.04
C ALA A 65 3.36 15.27 4.88
N MET A 66 4.29 14.55 4.24
CA MET A 66 4.20 13.09 4.12
C MET A 66 4.33 12.41 5.49
N GLY A 67 5.29 12.81 6.29
CA GLY A 67 5.50 12.28 7.64
C GLY A 67 4.30 12.54 8.54
N TRP A 68 3.76 13.75 8.52
CA TRP A 68 2.57 14.09 9.28
C TRP A 68 1.36 13.23 8.88
N MET A 69 1.08 13.10 7.57
CA MET A 69 -0.04 12.27 7.08
C MET A 69 0.13 10.78 7.40
N THR A 70 1.37 10.29 7.48
CA THR A 70 1.67 8.90 7.83
C THR A 70 1.54 8.67 9.33
N LEU A 71 1.92 9.64 10.15
CA LEU A 71 1.89 9.55 11.61
C LEU A 71 0.50 9.83 12.19
N GLN A 72 -0.18 10.87 11.72
CA GLN A 72 -1.42 11.40 12.27
C GLN A 72 -2.63 11.16 11.35
N GLY A 73 -2.39 10.80 10.09
CA GLY A 73 -3.46 10.64 9.12
C GLY A 73 -4.34 9.43 9.41
N SER A 74 -5.66 9.62 9.32
CA SER A 74 -6.67 8.60 9.53
C SER A 74 -7.45 8.34 8.24
N ARG A 75 -7.68 7.07 7.94
CA ARG A 75 -8.57 6.69 6.84
C ARG A 75 -10.01 7.10 7.10
N HIS A 76 -10.44 7.06 8.36
CA HIS A 76 -11.80 7.42 8.76
C HIS A 76 -12.09 8.89 8.44
N ASP A 77 -11.13 9.77 8.74
CA ASP A 77 -11.27 11.22 8.55
C ASP A 77 -10.74 11.68 7.19
N SER A 78 -10.37 10.74 6.30
CA SER A 78 -9.81 11.03 4.98
C SER A 78 -8.57 11.95 5.02
N THR A 79 -7.82 11.90 6.11
CA THR A 79 -6.58 12.68 6.30
C THR A 79 -5.32 11.88 6.00
N ASP A 80 -5.44 10.57 5.74
CA ASP A 80 -4.31 9.72 5.34
C ASP A 80 -3.76 10.11 3.97
N LEU A 81 -2.51 9.75 3.72
CA LEU A 81 -1.79 10.11 2.49
C LEU A 81 -2.56 9.74 1.20
N HIS A 82 -3.14 8.54 1.14
CA HIS A 82 -3.87 8.12 -0.05
C HIS A 82 -5.17 8.90 -0.27
N SER A 83 -5.89 9.24 0.80
CA SER A 83 -7.10 10.06 0.70
C SER A 83 -6.76 11.50 0.28
N ARG A 84 -5.70 12.08 0.82
CA ARG A 84 -5.23 13.40 0.40
C ARG A 84 -4.75 13.41 -1.04
N THR A 85 -3.97 12.41 -1.44
CA THR A 85 -3.53 12.27 -2.84
C THR A 85 -4.73 12.12 -3.77
N ALA A 86 -5.73 11.32 -3.40
CA ALA A 86 -6.95 11.13 -4.17
C ALA A 86 -7.71 12.45 -4.37
N ALA A 87 -7.85 13.23 -3.31
CA ALA A 87 -8.51 14.54 -3.37
C ALA A 87 -7.77 15.53 -4.28
N ILE A 88 -6.45 15.59 -4.18
CA ILE A 88 -5.62 16.48 -5.01
C ILE A 88 -5.67 16.10 -6.49
N LEU A 89 -5.63 14.79 -6.79
CA LEU A 89 -5.57 14.28 -8.15
C LEU A 89 -6.94 14.00 -8.78
N GLY A 90 -8.04 14.18 -8.03
CA GLY A 90 -9.39 13.97 -8.53
C GLY A 90 -9.71 12.50 -8.84
N MET A 91 -9.08 11.53 -8.15
CA MET A 91 -9.24 10.10 -8.40
C MET A 91 -9.74 9.33 -7.17
N LYS A 92 -10.07 8.05 -7.35
CA LYS A 92 -10.45 7.18 -6.23
C LYS A 92 -9.24 6.89 -5.33
N ARG A 93 -9.49 6.68 -4.02
CA ARG A 93 -8.43 6.38 -3.05
C ARG A 93 -7.58 5.14 -3.41
N ASP A 94 -8.20 4.11 -3.97
CA ASP A 94 -7.49 2.88 -4.36
C ASP A 94 -6.55 3.13 -5.55
N ASP A 95 -6.94 4.00 -6.47
CA ASP A 95 -6.10 4.42 -7.60
C ASP A 95 -4.95 5.33 -7.12
N ALA A 96 -5.25 6.24 -6.20
CA ALA A 96 -4.23 7.05 -5.54
C ALA A 96 -3.20 6.21 -4.78
N LYS A 97 -3.63 5.10 -4.16
CA LYS A 97 -2.73 4.14 -3.54
C LYS A 97 -1.76 3.54 -4.55
N ILE A 98 -2.26 3.08 -5.72
CA ILE A 98 -1.41 2.55 -6.79
C ILE A 98 -0.43 3.61 -7.29
N PHE A 99 -0.90 4.84 -7.49
CA PHE A 99 -0.06 5.96 -7.91
C PHE A 99 1.06 6.26 -6.89
N THR A 100 0.71 6.37 -5.62
CA THR A 100 1.67 6.69 -4.54
C THR A 100 2.75 5.63 -4.41
N TYR A 101 2.37 4.35 -4.37
CA TYR A 101 3.34 3.26 -4.32
C TYR A 101 4.20 3.18 -5.57
N GLY A 102 3.61 3.40 -6.75
CA GLY A 102 4.38 3.48 -7.99
C GLY A 102 5.47 4.54 -7.91
N ARG A 103 5.17 5.72 -7.39
CA ARG A 103 6.13 6.82 -7.21
C ARG A 103 7.23 6.48 -6.20
N ILE A 104 6.89 5.88 -5.06
CA ILE A 104 7.87 5.46 -4.04
C ILE A 104 8.82 4.41 -4.59
N TYR A 105 8.32 3.49 -5.40
CA TYR A 105 9.15 2.47 -6.06
C TYR A 105 9.91 2.98 -7.28
N GLY A 106 9.94 4.27 -7.53
CA GLY A 106 10.76 4.88 -8.56
C GLY A 106 10.11 4.96 -9.95
N ALA A 107 8.79 4.87 -10.05
CA ALA A 107 8.09 5.05 -11.32
C ALA A 107 8.43 6.42 -11.93
N GLY A 108 8.92 6.42 -13.16
CA GLY A 108 9.28 7.62 -13.90
C GLY A 108 8.06 8.45 -14.32
N MET A 109 8.31 9.66 -14.82
CA MET A 109 7.26 10.63 -15.21
C MET A 109 6.30 10.06 -16.25
N LYS A 110 6.79 9.33 -17.25
CA LYS A 110 5.93 8.72 -18.30
C LYS A 110 4.91 7.75 -17.71
N TYR A 111 5.35 6.88 -16.80
CA TYR A 111 4.45 5.93 -16.15
C TYR A 111 3.47 6.64 -15.20
N ALA A 112 3.93 7.63 -14.45
CA ALA A 112 3.05 8.44 -13.61
C ALA A 112 1.96 9.13 -14.43
N ALA A 113 2.32 9.75 -15.55
CA ALA A 113 1.37 10.38 -16.48
C ALA A 113 0.36 9.35 -17.03
N SER A 114 0.82 8.17 -17.42
CA SER A 114 -0.08 7.11 -17.92
C SER A 114 -1.09 6.64 -16.86
N LEU A 115 -0.68 6.57 -15.60
CA LEU A 115 -1.60 6.27 -14.50
C LEU A 115 -2.64 7.38 -14.29
N LEU A 116 -2.21 8.64 -14.33
CA LEU A 116 -3.13 9.78 -14.21
C LEU A 116 -4.17 9.77 -15.33
N THR A 117 -3.75 9.60 -16.58
CA THR A 117 -4.68 9.50 -17.72
C THR A 117 -5.64 8.31 -17.60
N LYS A 118 -5.16 7.18 -17.06
CA LYS A 118 -5.99 5.98 -16.86
C LYS A 118 -7.05 6.16 -15.79
N PHE A 119 -6.71 6.86 -14.70
CA PHE A 119 -7.58 6.97 -13.53
C PHE A 119 -8.45 8.23 -13.54
N ASN A 120 -8.09 9.20 -14.35
CA ASN A 120 -8.83 10.43 -14.56
C ASN A 120 -8.89 10.75 -16.08
N PRO A 121 -9.72 9.99 -16.84
CA PRO A 121 -9.86 10.13 -18.28
C PRO A 121 -10.56 11.42 -18.71
#